data_b81b6f4ea2a031e47038d750cb6461a5
#
_entry.id   b81b6f4ea2a031e47038d750cb6461a5
#
_cell.length_a   1.000
_cell.length_b   1.000
_cell.length_c   1.000
_cell.angle_alpha   90.00
_cell.angle_beta   90.00
_cell.angle_gamma   90.00
#
_symmetry.space_group_name_H-M   'P 1'
#
loop_
_entity.id
_entity.type
_entity.pdbx_description
1 polymer ?
#
loop_
_entity_poly.entity_id
_entity_poly.type
_entity_poly.pdbx_seq_one_letter_code
_entity_poly.pdbx_strand_id
1 'polypeptide(L)'
;MITVKITNNNLLADLEASHYEYTSYMDILNSAKINGYTQEYWSLWEQFMEVQSEYETFKEHLRVEFVVPAVGDNYNGIWEVDFDQGVVFIISN
;
A
#
# COMPACT_ATOMS: atom_id res chain seq x y z
N MET A 1 -4.98 7.63 -19.24
CA MET A 1 -4.71 6.61 -18.19
C MET A 1 -4.00 5.43 -18.81
N ILE A 2 -2.98 4.93 -18.15
CA ILE A 2 -2.21 3.77 -18.59
C ILE A 2 -2.54 2.60 -17.68
N THR A 3 -2.78 1.42 -18.25
CA THR A 3 -3.02 0.20 -17.50
C THR A 3 -1.86 -0.76 -17.72
N VAL A 4 -1.20 -1.17 -16.63
CA VAL A 4 -0.05 -2.07 -16.68
C VAL A 4 -0.40 -3.35 -15.92
N LYS A 5 -0.26 -4.49 -16.58
CA LYS A 5 -0.51 -5.78 -15.92
C LYS A 5 0.65 -6.14 -14.99
N ILE A 6 0.32 -6.53 -13.77
CA ILE A 6 1.29 -6.99 -12.79
C ILE A 6 1.55 -8.48 -13.07
N THR A 7 2.73 -8.77 -13.60
CA THR A 7 3.13 -10.15 -13.94
C THR A 7 3.84 -10.86 -12.79
N ASN A 8 4.25 -10.12 -11.75
CA ASN A 8 4.87 -10.67 -10.55
C ASN A 8 3.78 -11.02 -9.54
N ASN A 9 3.28 -12.25 -9.61
CA ASN A 9 2.15 -12.70 -8.78
C ASN A 9 2.53 -12.75 -7.29
N ASN A 10 3.77 -13.04 -6.95
CA ASN A 10 4.21 -13.04 -5.55
C ASN A 10 4.19 -11.63 -4.96
N LEU A 11 4.68 -10.65 -5.71
CA LEU A 11 4.67 -9.26 -5.29
C LEU A 11 3.22 -8.76 -5.13
N LEU A 12 2.34 -9.11 -6.07
CA LEU A 12 0.93 -8.73 -5.99
C LEU A 12 0.27 -9.31 -4.74
N ALA A 13 0.49 -10.59 -4.45
CA ALA A 13 -0.07 -11.25 -3.26
C ALA A 13 0.47 -10.64 -1.97
N ASP A 14 1.77 -10.36 -1.90
CA ASP A 14 2.41 -9.76 -0.73
C ASP A 14 1.89 -8.35 -0.49
N LEU A 15 1.75 -7.57 -1.54
CA LEU A 15 1.22 -6.21 -1.45
C LEU A 15 -0.25 -6.23 -1.01
N GLU A 16 -1.06 -7.14 -1.55
CA GLU A 16 -2.46 -7.26 -1.17
C GLU A 16 -2.61 -7.63 0.31
N ALA A 17 -1.86 -8.62 0.79
CA ALA A 17 -1.88 -9.03 2.19
C ALA A 17 -1.45 -7.87 3.10
N SER A 18 -0.39 -7.16 2.72
CA SER A 18 0.12 -6.01 3.47
C SER A 18 -0.88 -4.85 3.47
N HIS A 19 -1.58 -4.65 2.37
CA HIS A 19 -2.63 -3.63 2.26
C HIS A 19 -3.79 -3.90 3.22
N TYR A 20 -4.27 -5.14 3.29
CA TYR A 20 -5.34 -5.52 4.21
C TYR A 20 -4.90 -5.35 5.67
N GLU A 21 -3.69 -5.75 5.99
CA GLU A 21 -3.14 -5.57 7.33
C GLU A 21 -3.05 -4.10 7.70
N TYR A 22 -2.52 -3.27 6.79
CA TYR A 22 -2.41 -1.83 6.96
C TYR A 22 -3.79 -1.19 7.23
N THR A 23 -4.79 -1.49 6.41
CA THR A 23 -6.12 -0.91 6.56
C THR A 23 -6.82 -1.39 7.82
N SER A 24 -6.59 -2.65 8.23
CA SER A 24 -7.14 -3.18 9.48
C SER A 24 -6.58 -2.44 10.70
N TYR A 25 -5.27 -2.18 10.73
CA TYR A 25 -4.66 -1.39 11.82
C TYR A 25 -5.17 0.05 11.82
N MET A 26 -5.35 0.65 10.65
CA MET A 26 -5.93 1.99 10.56
C MET A 26 -7.31 2.07 11.19
N ASP A 27 -8.16 1.07 10.92
CA ASP A 27 -9.52 1.01 11.48
C ASP A 27 -9.48 0.84 13.00
N ILE A 28 -8.60 -0.03 13.50
CA ILE A 28 -8.44 -0.25 14.95
C ILE A 28 -7.95 1.03 15.64
N LEU A 29 -6.96 1.71 15.06
CA LEU A 29 -6.41 2.94 15.62
C LEU A 29 -7.44 4.06 15.63
N ASN A 30 -8.27 4.18 14.59
CA ASN A 30 -9.33 5.16 14.54
C ASN A 30 -10.37 4.90 15.63
N SER A 31 -10.75 3.64 15.85
CA SER A 31 -11.68 3.26 16.92
C SER A 31 -11.09 3.54 18.31
N ALA A 32 -9.82 3.23 18.52
CA ALA A 32 -9.14 3.51 19.79
C ALA A 32 -9.04 5.00 20.06
N LYS A 33 -8.81 5.81 19.03
CA LYS A 33 -8.75 7.27 19.13
C LYS A 33 -10.09 7.86 19.59
N ILE A 34 -11.21 7.31 19.10
CA ILE A 34 -12.55 7.73 19.52
C ILE A 34 -12.80 7.42 20.99
N ASN A 35 -12.29 6.30 21.47
CA ASN A 35 -12.47 5.84 22.85
C ASN A 35 -11.41 6.36 23.83
N GLY A 36 -10.48 7.19 23.36
CA GLY A 36 -9.42 7.80 24.16
C GLY A 36 -8.08 7.08 24.01
N TYR A 37 -7.02 7.78 24.42
CA TYR A 37 -5.65 7.25 24.30
C TYR A 37 -5.33 6.39 25.51
N THR A 38 -5.19 5.08 25.29
CA THR A 38 -4.81 4.12 26.32
C THR A 38 -3.42 3.57 26.03
N GLN A 39 -2.87 2.78 26.95
CA GLN A 39 -1.60 2.10 26.74
C GLN A 39 -1.69 1.14 25.54
N GLU A 40 -2.83 0.46 25.39
CA GLU A 40 -3.10 -0.41 24.24
C GLU A 40 -3.02 0.34 22.93
N TYR A 41 -3.50 1.60 22.89
CA TYR A 41 -3.40 2.45 21.69
C TYR A 41 -1.94 2.64 21.27
N TRP A 42 -1.05 2.94 22.21
CA TRP A 42 0.35 3.17 21.88
C TRP A 42 1.06 1.89 21.44
N SER A 43 0.72 0.73 22.04
CA SER A 43 1.23 -0.56 21.58
C SER A 43 0.79 -0.88 20.16
N LEU A 44 -0.48 -0.62 19.84
CA LEU A 44 -1.03 -0.78 18.49
C LEU A 44 -0.35 0.16 17.50
N TRP A 45 -0.05 1.38 17.92
CA TRP A 45 0.64 2.34 17.08
C TRP A 45 2.04 1.87 16.71
N GLU A 46 2.79 1.29 17.63
CA GLU A 46 4.10 0.73 17.35
C GLU A 46 4.01 -0.42 16.33
N GLN A 47 3.05 -1.31 16.49
CA GLN A 47 2.80 -2.39 15.54
C GLN A 47 2.40 -1.85 14.17
N PHE A 48 1.55 -0.83 14.15
CA PHE A 48 1.13 -0.17 12.93
C PHE A 48 2.32 0.43 12.16
N MET A 49 3.29 1.02 12.85
CA MET A 49 4.48 1.58 12.21
C MET A 49 5.29 0.51 11.45
N GLU A 50 5.39 -0.70 12.01
CA GLU A 50 6.05 -1.81 11.33
C GLU A 50 5.26 -2.26 10.09
N VAL A 51 3.95 -2.39 10.22
CA VAL A 51 3.06 -2.77 9.12
C VAL A 51 3.11 -1.72 8.01
N GLN A 52 3.09 -0.44 8.37
CA GLN A 52 3.20 0.65 7.41
C GLN A 52 4.51 0.59 6.64
N SER A 53 5.63 0.37 7.34
CA SER A 53 6.95 0.27 6.71
C SER A 53 7.01 -0.88 5.71
N GLU A 54 6.46 -2.04 6.06
CA GLU A 54 6.41 -3.19 5.17
C GLU A 54 5.54 -2.91 3.94
N TYR A 55 4.38 -2.31 4.14
CA TYR A 55 3.49 -1.93 3.05
C TYR A 55 4.17 -0.95 2.08
N GLU A 56 4.84 0.08 2.60
CA GLU A 56 5.57 1.04 1.78
C GLU A 56 6.71 0.37 0.99
N THR A 57 7.36 -0.63 1.56
CA THR A 57 8.42 -1.39 0.88
C THR A 57 7.85 -2.16 -0.31
N PHE A 58 6.72 -2.84 -0.15
CA PHE A 58 6.08 -3.55 -1.25
C PHE A 58 5.57 -2.59 -2.33
N LYS A 59 5.02 -1.45 -1.94
CA LYS A 59 4.59 -0.41 -2.88
C LYS A 59 5.76 0.11 -3.70
N GLU A 60 6.90 0.34 -3.07
CA GLU A 60 8.10 0.81 -3.77
C GLU A 60 8.63 -0.23 -4.75
N HIS A 61 8.61 -1.51 -4.39
CA HIS A 61 8.95 -2.60 -5.30
C HIS A 61 8.05 -2.59 -6.53
N LEU A 62 6.76 -2.44 -6.33
CA LEU A 62 5.80 -2.41 -7.43
C LEU A 62 6.01 -1.17 -8.31
N ARG A 63 6.27 -0.02 -7.71
CA ARG A 63 6.57 1.21 -8.43
C ARG A 63 7.78 1.02 -9.36
N VAL A 64 8.87 0.51 -8.83
CA VAL A 64 10.12 0.34 -9.59
C VAL A 64 9.94 -0.68 -10.71
N GLU A 65 9.22 -1.76 -10.45
CA GLU A 65 9.08 -2.86 -11.41
C GLU A 65 8.06 -2.58 -12.51
N PHE A 66 6.96 -1.86 -12.21
CA PHE A 66 5.83 -1.71 -13.12
C PHE A 66 5.50 -0.26 -13.50
N VAL A 67 5.68 0.70 -12.60
CA VAL A 67 5.36 2.09 -12.88
C VAL A 67 6.51 2.79 -13.60
N VAL A 68 7.72 2.66 -13.10
CA VAL A 68 8.91 3.30 -13.69
C VAL A 68 9.11 2.91 -15.17
N PRO A 69 9.00 1.62 -15.55
CA PRO A 69 9.15 1.27 -16.96
C PRO A 69 8.11 1.91 -17.89
N ALA A 70 6.94 2.26 -17.35
CA ALA A 70 5.85 2.85 -18.13
C ALA A 70 5.96 4.36 -18.25
N VAL A 71 6.37 5.07 -17.20
CA VAL A 71 6.30 6.54 -17.14
C VAL A 71 7.59 7.22 -16.67
N GLY A 72 8.62 6.46 -16.29
CA GLY A 72 9.89 6.99 -15.83
C GLY A 72 9.96 7.17 -14.31
N ASP A 73 11.19 7.26 -13.80
CA ASP A 73 11.48 7.32 -12.37
C ASP A 73 11.06 8.66 -11.75
N ASN A 74 10.98 9.71 -12.55
CA ASN A 74 10.61 11.06 -12.09
C ASN A 74 9.10 11.30 -12.10
N TYR A 75 8.31 10.29 -12.42
CA TYR A 75 6.85 10.42 -12.43
C TYR A 75 6.34 10.63 -11.01
N ASN A 76 5.62 11.73 -10.79
CA ASN A 76 5.05 12.11 -9.50
C ASN A 76 3.52 12.18 -9.52
N GLY A 77 2.89 11.60 -10.54
CA GLY A 77 1.44 11.51 -10.64
C GLY A 77 0.87 10.38 -9.78
N ILE A 78 -0.42 10.18 -9.90
CA ILE A 78 -1.15 9.18 -9.12
C ILE A 78 -1.14 7.85 -9.85
N TRP A 79 -0.96 6.76 -9.07
CA TRP A 79 -1.14 5.41 -9.58
C TRP A 79 -1.81 4.56 -8.49
N GLU A 80 -2.60 3.59 -8.93
CA GLU A 80 -3.39 2.74 -8.04
C GLU A 80 -3.32 1.29 -8.50
N VAL A 81 -3.43 0.36 -7.55
CA VAL A 81 -3.44 -1.08 -7.82
C VAL A 81 -4.87 -1.60 -7.73
N ASP A 82 -5.29 -2.32 -8.75
CA ASP A 82 -6.51 -3.12 -8.71
C ASP A 82 -6.10 -4.58 -8.46
N PHE A 83 -6.32 -5.04 -7.23
CA PHE A 83 -5.91 -6.39 -6.83
C PHE A 83 -6.75 -7.48 -7.51
N ASP A 84 -8.01 -7.20 -7.81
CA ASP A 84 -8.89 -8.16 -8.45
C ASP A 84 -8.48 -8.44 -9.90
N GLN A 85 -8.07 -7.40 -10.61
CA GLN A 85 -7.63 -7.52 -12.00
C GLN A 85 -6.13 -7.75 -12.13
N GLY A 86 -5.37 -7.50 -11.06
CA GLY A 86 -3.92 -7.64 -11.08
C GLY A 86 -3.23 -6.62 -11.98
N VAL A 87 -3.70 -5.38 -11.95
CA VAL A 87 -3.17 -4.29 -12.80
C VAL A 87 -2.87 -3.05 -11.99
N VAL A 88 -1.99 -2.21 -12.54
CA VAL A 88 -1.76 -0.85 -12.05
C VAL A 88 -2.40 0.12 -13.00
N PHE A 89 -3.22 1.02 -12.49
CA PHE A 89 -3.74 2.16 -13.24
C PHE A 89 -2.84 3.38 -12.96
N ILE A 90 -2.23 3.91 -14.00
CA ILE A 90 -1.39 5.11 -13.90
C ILE A 90 -2.21 6.26 -14.46
N ILE A 91 -2.57 7.20 -13.58
CA ILE A 91 -3.44 8.32 -13.93
C ILE A 91 -2.56 9.50 -14.32
N SER A 92 -2.61 9.89 -15.58
CA SER A 92 -1.83 11.04 -16.05
C SER A 92 -2.45 12.35 -15.55
N ASN A 93 -1.58 13.29 -15.23
CA ASN A 93 -1.99 14.62 -14.81
C ASN A 93 -2.48 15.46 -15.99
#